data_bae417690d8bb9bd20a2568920cc2462
#
_entry.id   bae417690d8bb9bd20a2568920cc2462
#
_cell.length_a   1.000
_cell.length_b   1.000
_cell.length_c   1.000
_cell.angle_alpha   90.00
_cell.angle_beta   90.00
_cell.angle_gamma   90.00
#
_symmetry.space_group_name_H-M   'P 1'
#
loop_
_entity.id
_entity.type
_entity.pdbx_description
1 polymer ?
#
loop_
_entity_poly.entity_id
_entity_poly.type
_entity_poly.pdbx_seq_one_letter_code
_entity_poly.pdbx_strand_id
1 'polypeptide(L)'
;MKNDYFQSTEFLEKEKSFLEKHNLVKIIQDEKILIDYVPYATDDNFCHQQLYSHPFIYAHRDASENLQTASDLAHEKGFKLRIWDAYRPFEVQAFMADKFPEHVEKGYVSHPSEGVATHVRGIAIDLTLIDKNGKDLDMGTGFDEMSEDSHHGSKEISANKKDAEKNRQILAEIMQKSGFEIYKNEWWHYNLKIFKYAGDDEIIGAEAVADKKYPKIPAGEFIELLTPAVKKTFLKNF
;
A
#
# COMPACT_ATOMS: atom_id res chain seq x y z
N MET A 1 20.11 -12.90 -15.65
CA MET A 1 20.08 -11.67 -16.48
C MET A 1 19.09 -10.59 -15.99
N LYS A 2 17.89 -10.89 -15.44
CA LYS A 2 16.99 -9.82 -14.93
C LYS A 2 17.45 -9.18 -13.60
N ASN A 3 18.20 -9.89 -12.77
CA ASN A 3 18.65 -9.37 -11.46
C ASN A 3 19.78 -8.33 -11.56
N ASP A 4 20.57 -8.37 -12.60
CA ASP A 4 21.76 -7.52 -12.73
C ASP A 4 21.40 -6.06 -13.08
N TYR A 5 20.28 -5.83 -13.78
CA TYR A 5 19.83 -4.49 -14.16
C TYR A 5 19.49 -3.65 -12.93
N PHE A 6 18.77 -4.19 -11.95
CA PHE A 6 18.37 -3.46 -10.73
C PHE A 6 19.54 -3.15 -9.78
N GLN A 7 20.74 -3.66 -10.09
CA GLN A 7 21.98 -3.32 -9.41
C GLN A 7 22.89 -2.45 -10.28
N SER A 8 22.48 -2.14 -11.53
CA SER A 8 23.27 -1.29 -12.42
C SER A 8 23.31 0.15 -11.95
N THR A 9 24.42 0.85 -12.23
CA THR A 9 24.53 2.28 -11.95
C THR A 9 23.40 3.07 -12.61
N GLU A 10 23.03 2.71 -13.85
CA GLU A 10 21.92 3.34 -14.56
C GLU A 10 20.60 3.27 -13.80
N PHE A 11 20.23 2.08 -13.31
CA PHE A 11 19.00 1.92 -12.55
C PHE A 11 19.05 2.69 -11.23
N LEU A 12 20.15 2.58 -10.50
CA LEU A 12 20.31 3.22 -9.18
C LEU A 12 20.26 4.75 -9.27
N GLU A 13 20.84 5.33 -10.34
CA GLU A 13 20.76 6.79 -10.59
C GLU A 13 19.32 7.23 -10.91
N LYS A 14 18.60 6.47 -11.74
CA LYS A 14 17.17 6.72 -12.04
C LYS A 14 16.31 6.57 -10.80
N GLU A 15 16.50 5.48 -10.03
CA GLU A 15 15.80 5.26 -8.76
C GLU A 15 16.01 6.43 -7.82
N LYS A 16 17.26 6.82 -7.59
CA LYS A 16 17.61 7.95 -6.72
C LYS A 16 16.93 9.25 -7.17
N SER A 17 17.04 9.59 -8.45
CA SER A 17 16.42 10.80 -9.01
C SER A 17 14.90 10.80 -8.83
N PHE A 18 14.25 9.67 -9.07
CA PHE A 18 12.81 9.50 -8.87
C PHE A 18 12.41 9.67 -7.39
N LEU A 19 13.13 9.02 -6.49
CA LEU A 19 12.84 9.10 -5.05
C LEU A 19 13.02 10.53 -4.52
N GLU A 20 14.09 11.21 -4.90
CA GLU A 20 14.34 12.60 -4.49
C GLU A 20 13.27 13.55 -5.04
N LYS A 21 12.90 13.41 -6.32
CA LYS A 21 11.89 14.25 -6.98
C LYS A 21 10.53 14.18 -6.29
N HIS A 22 10.13 12.99 -5.83
CA HIS A 22 8.80 12.75 -5.28
C HIS A 22 8.77 12.60 -3.75
N ASN A 23 9.89 12.90 -3.09
CA ASN A 23 10.05 12.73 -1.64
C ASN A 23 9.69 11.31 -1.16
N LEU A 24 10.00 10.31 -1.98
CA LEU A 24 9.86 8.91 -1.64
C LEU A 24 11.12 8.37 -0.99
N VAL A 25 10.98 7.29 -0.26
CA VAL A 25 12.07 6.47 0.24
C VAL A 25 11.78 5.00 -0.05
N LYS A 26 12.82 4.23 -0.27
CA LYS A 26 12.72 2.77 -0.37
C LYS A 26 12.60 2.18 1.02
N ILE A 27 11.56 1.38 1.24
CA ILE A 27 11.42 0.64 2.50
C ILE A 27 12.40 -0.53 2.49
N ILE A 28 13.22 -0.60 3.52
CA ILE A 28 14.24 -1.64 3.67
C ILE A 28 13.79 -2.62 4.74
N GLN A 29 13.90 -3.90 4.42
CA GLN A 29 13.69 -4.97 5.38
C GLN A 29 14.73 -4.88 6.51
N ASP A 30 14.27 -5.11 7.74
CA ASP A 30 15.10 -5.19 8.94
C ASP A 30 14.57 -6.23 9.93
N GLU A 31 14.94 -6.13 11.19
CA GLU A 31 14.49 -7.03 12.26
C GLU A 31 13.00 -6.88 12.61
N LYS A 32 12.36 -5.73 12.28
CA LYS A 32 10.99 -5.36 12.61
C LYS A 32 10.07 -5.37 11.37
N ILE A 33 10.64 -5.17 10.18
CA ILE A 33 9.93 -5.11 8.90
C ILE A 33 10.41 -6.22 7.99
N LEU A 34 9.48 -7.04 7.49
CA LEU A 34 9.72 -8.09 6.54
C LEU A 34 9.14 -7.72 5.16
N ILE A 35 9.98 -7.87 4.11
CA ILE A 35 9.59 -7.69 2.70
C ILE A 35 10.14 -8.91 1.93
N ASP A 36 9.61 -10.08 2.23
CA ASP A 36 10.02 -11.35 1.59
C ASP A 36 9.10 -11.72 0.44
N TYR A 37 7.96 -11.07 0.34
CA TYR A 37 6.95 -11.32 -0.67
C TYR A 37 6.19 -10.03 -1.02
N VAL A 38 6.22 -9.65 -2.30
CA VAL A 38 5.48 -8.50 -2.85
C VAL A 38 4.50 -9.05 -3.89
N PRO A 39 3.19 -9.16 -3.58
CA PRO A 39 2.20 -9.82 -4.43
C PRO A 39 2.16 -9.29 -5.85
N TYR A 40 2.22 -7.99 -6.04
CA TYR A 40 2.18 -7.36 -7.37
C TYR A 40 3.47 -7.53 -8.18
N ALA A 41 4.56 -8.01 -7.58
CA ALA A 41 5.76 -8.44 -8.29
C ALA A 41 5.68 -9.92 -8.77
N THR A 42 4.55 -10.58 -8.51
CA THR A 42 4.21 -11.94 -8.94
C THR A 42 2.83 -11.94 -9.61
N ASP A 43 2.29 -13.08 -9.99
CA ASP A 43 0.91 -13.26 -10.46
C ASP A 43 -0.05 -13.70 -9.35
N ASP A 44 0.44 -13.88 -8.12
CA ASP A 44 -0.34 -14.21 -6.94
C ASP A 44 -0.91 -12.92 -6.29
N ASN A 45 -1.87 -12.33 -6.96
CA ASN A 45 -2.65 -11.17 -6.56
C ASN A 45 -4.02 -11.22 -7.26
N PHE A 46 -4.95 -10.33 -6.89
CA PHE A 46 -6.32 -10.34 -7.45
C PHE A 46 -6.37 -10.10 -8.97
N CYS A 47 -5.34 -9.50 -9.56
CA CYS A 47 -5.26 -9.31 -11.01
C CYS A 47 -4.82 -10.58 -11.76
N HIS A 48 -4.32 -11.60 -11.06
CA HIS A 48 -3.69 -12.81 -11.63
C HIS A 48 -2.63 -12.49 -12.68
N GLN A 49 -1.85 -11.42 -12.42
CA GLN A 49 -0.83 -10.93 -13.34
C GLN A 49 0.26 -10.18 -12.59
N GLN A 50 1.52 -10.40 -12.97
CA GLN A 50 2.62 -9.60 -12.48
C GLN A 50 2.50 -8.15 -13.00
N LEU A 51 2.46 -7.18 -12.08
CA LEU A 51 2.33 -5.76 -12.36
C LEU A 51 3.64 -5.00 -12.19
N TYR A 52 4.41 -5.32 -11.16
CA TYR A 52 5.74 -4.75 -10.89
C TYR A 52 6.84 -5.60 -11.51
N SER A 53 7.82 -4.95 -12.09
CA SER A 53 9.00 -5.63 -12.67
C SER A 53 9.98 -6.15 -11.61
N HIS A 54 9.86 -5.69 -10.36
CA HIS A 54 10.71 -6.05 -9.22
C HIS A 54 9.98 -5.85 -7.87
N PRO A 55 10.43 -6.51 -6.80
CA PRO A 55 9.77 -6.50 -5.48
C PRO A 55 10.26 -5.36 -4.57
N PHE A 56 10.46 -4.15 -5.09
CA PHE A 56 10.82 -2.99 -4.27
C PHE A 56 9.57 -2.25 -3.82
N ILE A 57 9.56 -1.80 -2.58
CA ILE A 57 8.49 -1.02 -1.99
C ILE A 57 9.02 0.38 -1.69
N TYR A 58 8.28 1.38 -2.13
CA TYR A 58 8.58 2.79 -1.86
C TYR A 58 7.41 3.42 -1.13
N ALA A 59 7.67 4.38 -0.26
CA ALA A 59 6.65 5.17 0.40
C ALA A 59 7.08 6.64 0.47
N HIS A 60 6.13 7.55 0.59
CA HIS A 60 6.44 8.93 0.94
C HIS A 60 7.20 8.96 2.26
N ARG A 61 8.15 9.89 2.41
CA ARG A 61 9.00 10.00 3.61
C ARG A 61 8.19 10.06 4.89
N ASP A 62 7.15 10.91 4.95
CA ASP A 62 6.28 11.02 6.13
C ASP A 62 5.59 9.68 6.46
N ALA A 63 5.13 8.93 5.45
CA ALA A 63 4.54 7.62 5.66
C ALA A 63 5.57 6.59 6.14
N SER A 64 6.80 6.66 5.64
CA SER A 64 7.90 5.79 6.08
C SER A 64 8.31 6.07 7.54
N GLU A 65 8.36 7.34 7.96
CA GLU A 65 8.65 7.71 9.35
C GLU A 65 7.56 7.19 10.31
N ASN A 66 6.30 7.32 9.91
CA ASN A 66 5.19 6.76 10.69
C ASN A 66 5.19 5.22 10.68
N LEU A 67 5.57 4.59 9.57
CA LEU A 67 5.73 3.13 9.49
C LEU A 67 6.84 2.64 10.43
N GLN A 68 7.94 3.37 10.57
CA GLN A 68 8.97 3.05 11.55
C GLN A 68 8.41 3.06 12.98
N THR A 69 7.61 4.08 13.32
CA THR A 69 6.90 4.12 14.60
C THR A 69 5.95 2.92 14.78
N ALA A 70 5.23 2.53 13.72
CA ALA A 70 4.36 1.35 13.74
C ALA A 70 5.15 0.06 13.98
N SER A 71 6.32 -0.07 13.33
CA SER A 71 7.18 -1.25 13.50
C SER A 71 7.75 -1.36 14.91
N ASP A 72 8.10 -0.22 15.54
CA ASP A 72 8.54 -0.19 16.93
C ASP A 72 7.42 -0.64 17.88
N LEU A 73 6.20 -0.12 17.71
CA LEU A 73 5.04 -0.51 18.52
C LEU A 73 4.65 -1.99 18.31
N ALA A 74 4.76 -2.51 17.09
CA ALA A 74 4.56 -3.92 16.81
C ALA A 74 5.60 -4.78 17.53
N HIS A 75 6.86 -4.38 17.44
CA HIS A 75 7.97 -5.08 18.08
C HIS A 75 7.85 -5.12 19.62
N GLU A 76 7.44 -4.04 20.27
CA GLU A 76 7.15 -3.99 21.71
C GLU A 76 6.06 -4.98 22.13
N LYS A 77 5.11 -5.28 21.24
CA LYS A 77 4.05 -6.28 21.43
C LYS A 77 4.47 -7.71 21.04
N GLY A 78 5.72 -7.91 20.58
CA GLY A 78 6.27 -9.21 20.17
C GLY A 78 5.94 -9.61 18.73
N PHE A 79 5.53 -8.66 17.88
CA PHE A 79 5.22 -8.85 16.48
C PHE A 79 6.24 -8.15 15.56
N LYS A 80 6.16 -8.46 14.26
CA LYS A 80 6.80 -7.71 13.18
C LYS A 80 5.75 -7.32 12.16
N LEU A 81 6.08 -6.39 11.28
CA LEU A 81 5.24 -6.01 10.15
C LEU A 81 5.72 -6.72 8.88
N ARG A 82 4.81 -7.28 8.09
CA ARG A 82 5.09 -7.68 6.70
C ARG A 82 4.41 -6.68 5.79
N ILE A 83 5.19 -6.07 4.88
CA ILE A 83 4.71 -5.05 3.96
C ILE A 83 4.50 -5.68 2.58
N TRP A 84 3.34 -5.46 1.97
CA TRP A 84 2.97 -5.99 0.66
C TRP A 84 2.99 -4.93 -0.44
N ASP A 85 2.52 -3.70 -0.14
CA ASP A 85 2.49 -2.58 -1.08
C ASP A 85 2.53 -1.23 -0.35
N ALA A 86 2.96 -0.18 -1.08
CA ALA A 86 2.87 1.19 -0.60
C ALA A 86 2.71 2.16 -1.78
N TYR A 87 3.78 2.76 -2.34
CA TYR A 87 3.65 3.52 -3.57
C TYR A 87 3.28 2.59 -4.73
N ARG A 88 2.15 2.86 -5.36
CA ARG A 88 1.67 2.16 -6.54
C ARG A 88 1.69 3.12 -7.73
N PRO A 89 2.46 2.81 -8.81
CA PRO A 89 2.50 3.65 -10.00
C PRO A 89 1.11 3.94 -10.55
N PHE A 90 0.92 5.15 -11.10
CA PHE A 90 -0.34 5.59 -11.69
C PHE A 90 -0.89 4.58 -12.69
N GLU A 91 0.00 4.04 -13.55
CA GLU A 91 -0.34 3.06 -14.59
C GLU A 91 -0.88 1.74 -14.02
N VAL A 92 -0.31 1.30 -12.91
CA VAL A 92 -0.75 0.08 -12.22
C VAL A 92 -2.13 0.29 -11.62
N GLN A 93 -2.33 1.42 -10.94
CA GLN A 93 -3.62 1.76 -10.36
C GLN A 93 -4.71 1.92 -11.45
N ALA A 94 -4.38 2.59 -12.57
CA ALA A 94 -5.29 2.72 -13.71
C ALA A 94 -5.61 1.36 -14.33
N PHE A 95 -4.59 0.51 -14.53
CA PHE A 95 -4.77 -0.84 -15.04
C PHE A 95 -5.73 -1.66 -14.16
N MET A 96 -5.59 -1.59 -12.84
CA MET A 96 -6.48 -2.27 -11.89
C MET A 96 -7.91 -1.76 -12.01
N ALA A 97 -8.11 -0.44 -12.03
CA ALA A 97 -9.43 0.18 -12.11
C ALA A 97 -10.13 -0.14 -13.44
N ASP A 98 -9.40 -0.04 -14.55
CA ASP A 98 -9.97 -0.30 -15.89
C ASP A 98 -10.32 -1.77 -16.12
N LYS A 99 -9.52 -2.67 -15.54
CA LYS A 99 -9.70 -4.12 -15.74
C LYS A 99 -10.77 -4.71 -14.81
N PHE A 100 -11.00 -4.10 -13.65
CA PHE A 100 -11.89 -4.58 -12.61
C PHE A 100 -12.87 -3.48 -12.16
N PRO A 101 -13.75 -2.96 -13.05
CA PRO A 101 -14.67 -1.89 -12.73
C PRO A 101 -15.63 -2.25 -11.58
N GLU A 102 -15.93 -3.54 -11.39
CA GLU A 102 -16.75 -4.03 -10.28
C GLU A 102 -16.08 -3.81 -8.92
N HIS A 103 -14.75 -3.81 -8.84
CA HIS A 103 -14.02 -3.46 -7.62
C HIS A 103 -14.00 -1.95 -7.37
N VAL A 104 -14.04 -1.15 -8.44
CA VAL A 104 -14.21 0.31 -8.33
C VAL A 104 -15.58 0.65 -7.76
N GLU A 105 -16.65 0.07 -8.30
CA GLU A 105 -18.02 0.27 -7.82
C GLU A 105 -18.20 -0.09 -6.35
N LYS A 106 -17.52 -1.14 -5.89
CA LYS A 106 -17.55 -1.59 -4.48
C LYS A 106 -16.59 -0.82 -3.57
N GLY A 107 -15.75 0.05 -4.11
CA GLY A 107 -14.79 0.84 -3.36
C GLY A 107 -13.55 0.07 -2.89
N TYR A 108 -13.18 -1.04 -3.53
CA TYR A 108 -11.92 -1.75 -3.26
C TYR A 108 -10.75 -1.18 -4.08
N VAL A 109 -11.02 -0.66 -5.25
CA VAL A 109 -10.03 -0.04 -6.12
C VAL A 109 -10.52 1.36 -6.48
N SER A 110 -9.66 2.37 -6.42
CA SER A 110 -9.97 3.72 -6.92
C SER A 110 -9.29 3.98 -8.26
N HIS A 111 -9.93 4.72 -9.16
CA HIS A 111 -9.25 5.22 -10.35
C HIS A 111 -8.23 6.31 -9.93
N PRO A 112 -6.97 6.29 -10.43
CA PRO A 112 -5.92 7.19 -9.93
C PRO A 112 -6.18 8.66 -10.25
N SER A 113 -7.00 8.99 -11.24
CA SER A 113 -7.42 10.37 -11.55
C SER A 113 -8.51 10.88 -10.63
N GLU A 114 -9.14 10.01 -9.82
CA GLU A 114 -10.27 10.35 -8.96
C GLU A 114 -9.87 10.31 -7.47
N GLY A 115 -10.54 11.11 -6.66
CA GLY A 115 -10.37 11.12 -5.21
C GLY A 115 -8.92 11.27 -4.74
N VAL A 116 -8.65 10.80 -3.54
CA VAL A 116 -7.32 10.96 -2.92
C VAL A 116 -6.27 10.06 -3.57
N ALA A 117 -6.61 8.85 -4.01
CA ALA A 117 -5.70 7.88 -4.63
C ALA A 117 -4.36 7.73 -3.86
N THR A 118 -4.46 7.29 -2.61
CA THR A 118 -3.38 7.36 -1.60
C THR A 118 -2.14 6.56 -1.96
N HIS A 119 -2.29 5.39 -2.60
CA HIS A 119 -1.15 4.62 -3.10
C HIS A 119 -0.34 5.36 -4.16
N VAL A 120 -0.99 6.09 -5.08
CA VAL A 120 -0.32 6.85 -6.15
C VAL A 120 0.50 8.02 -5.60
N ARG A 121 0.28 8.37 -4.35
CA ARG A 121 1.01 9.41 -3.60
C ARG A 121 2.09 8.83 -2.68
N GLY A 122 2.14 7.50 -2.54
CA GLY A 122 3.01 6.81 -1.59
C GLY A 122 2.62 7.02 -0.12
N ILE A 123 1.36 7.38 0.17
CA ILE A 123 0.86 7.65 1.53
C ILE A 123 -0.12 6.59 2.04
N ALA A 124 -0.22 5.46 1.37
CA ALA A 124 -0.90 4.25 1.84
C ALA A 124 0.10 3.12 2.04
N ILE A 125 -0.21 2.22 2.96
CA ILE A 125 0.59 1.01 3.22
C ILE A 125 -0.38 -0.17 3.33
N ASP A 126 -0.10 -1.24 2.58
CA ASP A 126 -0.76 -2.53 2.71
C ASP A 126 0.16 -3.49 3.47
N LEU A 127 -0.31 -4.00 4.60
CA LEU A 127 0.53 -4.77 5.53
C LEU A 127 -0.25 -5.71 6.43
N THR A 128 0.50 -6.61 7.09
CA THR A 128 -0.02 -7.47 8.16
C THR A 128 0.93 -7.56 9.34
N LEU A 129 0.46 -8.20 10.42
CA LEU A 129 1.28 -8.64 11.54
C LEU A 129 1.78 -10.06 11.31
N ILE A 130 3.05 -10.27 11.64
CA ILE A 130 3.66 -11.61 11.73
C ILE A 130 4.18 -11.86 13.15
N ASP A 131 4.19 -13.14 13.53
CA ASP A 131 4.79 -13.54 14.81
C ASP A 131 6.33 -13.47 14.76
N LYS A 132 6.96 -13.72 15.89
CA LYS A 132 8.43 -13.74 16.01
C LYS A 132 9.11 -14.79 15.10
N ASN A 133 8.38 -15.79 14.62
CA ASN A 133 8.89 -16.84 13.74
C ASN A 133 8.68 -16.49 12.25
N GLY A 134 8.07 -15.33 11.94
CA GLY A 134 7.78 -14.89 10.59
C GLY A 134 6.49 -15.44 10.00
N LYS A 135 5.62 -16.06 10.83
CA LYS A 135 4.31 -16.56 10.40
C LYS A 135 3.27 -15.44 10.49
N ASP A 136 2.46 -15.28 9.43
CA ASP A 136 1.33 -14.37 9.43
C ASP A 136 0.33 -14.70 10.53
N LEU A 137 -0.16 -13.68 11.22
CA LEU A 137 -1.32 -13.82 12.09
C LEU A 137 -2.56 -14.05 11.23
N ASP A 138 -3.47 -14.90 11.72
CA ASP A 138 -4.75 -15.09 11.06
C ASP A 138 -5.56 -13.78 11.14
N MET A 139 -5.86 -13.21 9.98
CA MET A 139 -6.69 -12.01 9.83
C MET A 139 -8.11 -12.36 9.33
N GLY A 140 -8.44 -13.65 9.19
CA GLY A 140 -9.75 -14.15 8.80
C GLY A 140 -10.02 -14.17 7.31
N THR A 141 -9.35 -13.30 6.54
CA THR A 141 -9.31 -13.29 5.07
C THR A 141 -7.88 -13.05 4.59
N GLY A 142 -7.58 -13.41 3.37
CA GLY A 142 -6.30 -13.11 2.73
C GLY A 142 -6.13 -11.63 2.37
N PHE A 143 -4.91 -11.25 1.98
CA PHE A 143 -4.63 -10.00 1.29
C PHE A 143 -5.33 -10.01 -0.08
N ASP A 144 -5.86 -8.88 -0.52
CA ASP A 144 -6.61 -8.72 -1.78
C ASP A 144 -7.88 -9.59 -1.90
N GLU A 145 -8.37 -10.16 -0.80
CA GLU A 145 -9.67 -10.81 -0.81
C GLU A 145 -10.78 -9.75 -0.74
N MET A 146 -11.24 -9.31 -1.92
CA MET A 146 -12.21 -8.22 -2.11
C MET A 146 -13.62 -8.65 -1.72
N SER A 147 -13.87 -8.81 -0.41
CA SER A 147 -15.14 -9.29 0.17
C SER A 147 -15.56 -8.46 1.38
N GLU A 148 -16.84 -8.54 1.77
CA GLU A 148 -17.34 -7.88 3.00
C GLU A 148 -16.64 -8.42 4.25
N ASP A 149 -16.13 -9.65 4.20
CA ASP A 149 -15.37 -10.23 5.31
C ASP A 149 -14.01 -9.57 5.51
N SER A 150 -13.49 -8.89 4.49
CA SER A 150 -12.26 -8.10 4.59
C SER A 150 -12.48 -6.73 5.23
N HIS A 151 -13.73 -6.30 5.41
CA HIS A 151 -14.02 -5.01 6.05
C HIS A 151 -13.63 -5.01 7.53
N HIS A 152 -13.15 -3.88 8.03
CA HIS A 152 -13.08 -3.64 9.46
C HIS A 152 -14.50 -3.72 10.06
N GLY A 153 -14.63 -4.48 11.14
CA GLY A 153 -15.95 -4.70 11.78
C GLY A 153 -16.89 -5.66 11.03
N SER A 154 -16.36 -6.53 10.14
CA SER A 154 -17.14 -7.61 9.54
C SER A 154 -17.86 -8.42 10.61
N LYS A 155 -19.17 -8.61 10.42
CA LYS A 155 -20.00 -9.38 11.38
C LYS A 155 -19.61 -10.86 11.39
N GLU A 156 -19.24 -11.42 10.24
CA GLU A 156 -18.81 -12.81 10.12
C GLU A 156 -17.51 -13.04 10.90
N ILE A 157 -16.51 -12.17 10.69
CA ILE A 157 -15.23 -12.26 11.40
C ILE A 157 -15.44 -12.10 12.91
N SER A 158 -16.17 -11.07 13.32
CA SER A 158 -16.41 -10.79 14.74
C SER A 158 -17.21 -11.91 15.45
N ALA A 159 -18.11 -12.58 14.74
CA ALA A 159 -18.92 -13.67 15.31
C ALA A 159 -18.18 -15.02 15.35
N ASN A 160 -17.48 -15.38 14.27
CA ASN A 160 -16.99 -16.74 14.03
C ASN A 160 -15.48 -16.90 14.05
N LYS A 161 -14.70 -15.79 13.94
CA LYS A 161 -13.24 -15.78 13.89
C LYS A 161 -12.63 -14.79 14.90
N LYS A 162 -12.86 -15.04 16.19
CA LYS A 162 -12.49 -14.12 17.30
C LYS A 162 -10.99 -13.79 17.36
N ASP A 163 -10.13 -14.74 17.02
CA ASP A 163 -8.68 -14.50 17.00
C ASP A 163 -8.30 -13.56 15.85
N ALA A 164 -8.90 -13.73 14.68
CA ALA A 164 -8.71 -12.84 13.55
C ALA A 164 -9.20 -11.40 13.85
N GLU A 165 -10.38 -11.28 14.46
CA GLU A 165 -10.90 -9.97 14.91
C GLU A 165 -9.93 -9.29 15.88
N LYS A 166 -9.42 -10.03 16.87
CA LYS A 166 -8.42 -9.52 17.82
C LYS A 166 -7.12 -9.09 17.11
N ASN A 167 -6.64 -9.89 16.15
CA ASN A 167 -5.43 -9.58 15.41
C ASN A 167 -5.59 -8.31 14.57
N ARG A 168 -6.74 -8.13 13.89
CA ARG A 168 -7.10 -6.90 13.17
C ARG A 168 -7.15 -5.69 14.10
N GLN A 169 -7.72 -5.84 15.29
CA GLN A 169 -7.78 -4.76 16.30
C GLN A 169 -6.39 -4.36 16.77
N ILE A 170 -5.49 -5.33 17.00
CA ILE A 170 -4.09 -5.04 17.38
C ILE A 170 -3.39 -4.27 16.27
N LEU A 171 -3.52 -4.71 15.00
CA LEU A 171 -2.92 -4.03 13.86
C LEU A 171 -3.47 -2.61 13.71
N ALA A 172 -4.80 -2.44 13.76
CA ALA A 172 -5.45 -1.14 13.67
C ALA A 172 -4.99 -0.19 14.79
N GLU A 173 -4.88 -0.67 16.03
CA GLU A 173 -4.39 0.11 17.17
C GLU A 173 -2.95 0.60 16.94
N ILE A 174 -2.06 -0.28 16.48
CA ILE A 174 -0.66 0.05 16.16
C ILE A 174 -0.61 1.14 15.10
N MET A 175 -1.30 0.93 13.98
CA MET A 175 -1.28 1.84 12.85
C MET A 175 -1.89 3.21 13.20
N GLN A 176 -3.01 3.23 13.91
CA GLN A 176 -3.65 4.49 14.33
C GLN A 176 -2.77 5.28 15.31
N LYS A 177 -2.09 4.62 16.26
CA LYS A 177 -1.14 5.27 17.17
C LYS A 177 0.09 5.81 16.45
N SER A 178 0.44 5.24 15.31
CA SER A 178 1.55 5.66 14.47
C SER A 178 1.17 6.73 13.44
N GLY A 179 -0.05 7.27 13.49
CA GLY A 179 -0.48 8.35 12.62
C GLY A 179 -1.07 7.91 11.30
N PHE A 180 -1.51 6.68 11.20
CA PHE A 180 -2.33 6.18 10.09
C PHE A 180 -3.81 6.14 10.47
N GLU A 181 -4.66 6.02 9.45
CA GLU A 181 -6.09 5.75 9.59
C GLU A 181 -6.46 4.50 8.81
N ILE A 182 -7.46 3.77 9.32
CA ILE A 182 -7.97 2.57 8.69
C ILE A 182 -8.76 2.93 7.43
N TYR A 183 -8.69 2.06 6.41
CA TYR A 183 -9.67 2.05 5.33
C TYR A 183 -10.73 0.98 5.65
N LYS A 184 -12.00 1.38 5.76
CA LYS A 184 -13.05 0.53 6.32
C LYS A 184 -13.28 -0.77 5.55
N ASN A 185 -13.02 -0.80 4.23
CA ASN A 185 -13.31 -1.94 3.37
C ASN A 185 -12.19 -2.98 3.31
N GLU A 186 -11.00 -2.67 3.88
CA GLU A 186 -9.81 -3.51 3.76
C GLU A 186 -9.01 -3.49 5.07
N TRP A 187 -8.88 -4.63 5.75
CA TRP A 187 -8.19 -4.71 7.04
C TRP A 187 -6.67 -4.49 6.93
N TRP A 188 -6.11 -4.68 5.76
CA TRP A 188 -4.67 -4.51 5.47
C TRP A 188 -4.27 -3.09 5.09
N HIS A 189 -5.23 -2.27 4.61
CA HIS A 189 -4.95 -0.96 4.01
C HIS A 189 -5.03 0.18 5.04
N TYR A 190 -3.95 0.95 5.14
CA TYR A 190 -3.84 2.07 6.04
C TYR A 190 -3.34 3.30 5.32
N ASN A 191 -4.07 4.40 5.45
CA ASN A 191 -3.70 5.70 4.88
C ASN A 191 -2.95 6.54 5.90
N LEU A 192 -1.91 7.26 5.47
CA LEU A 192 -1.31 8.30 6.31
C LEU A 192 -2.39 9.31 6.70
N LYS A 193 -2.50 9.62 7.98
CA LYS A 193 -3.47 10.61 8.47
C LYS A 193 -3.02 12.01 8.08
N ILE A 194 -3.64 12.56 7.05
CA ILE A 194 -3.29 13.88 6.48
C ILE A 194 -4.07 15.04 7.10
N PHE A 195 -5.06 14.75 7.95
CA PHE A 195 -5.87 15.76 8.61
C PHE A 195 -5.65 15.76 10.13
N LYS A 196 -5.37 16.94 10.69
CA LYS A 196 -5.83 17.23 12.04
C LYS A 196 -7.25 17.77 11.89
N TYR A 197 -8.21 17.15 12.54
CA TYR A 197 -9.58 17.66 12.60
C TYR A 197 -9.55 19.14 12.98
N ALA A 198 -9.90 20.01 12.05
CA ALA A 198 -10.42 21.32 12.36
C ALA A 198 -11.94 21.13 12.42
N GLY A 199 -12.51 21.03 13.63
CA GLY A 199 -13.92 20.99 13.97
C GLY A 199 -14.91 20.35 12.99
N ASP A 200 -16.03 19.90 13.47
CA ASP A 200 -17.04 19.07 12.80
C ASP A 200 -17.66 19.59 11.48
N ASP A 201 -17.21 20.72 10.91
CA ASP A 201 -17.94 21.41 9.83
C ASP A 201 -17.21 21.57 8.48
N GLU A 202 -15.96 21.16 8.33
CA GLU A 202 -15.30 21.26 7.01
C GLU A 202 -14.37 20.09 6.73
N ILE A 203 -14.91 19.05 6.10
CA ILE A 203 -14.12 18.21 5.19
C ILE A 203 -13.85 19.06 3.94
N ILE A 204 -13.05 20.11 4.07
CA ILE A 204 -12.49 20.81 2.92
C ILE A 204 -11.54 19.82 2.27
N GLY A 205 -12.09 19.18 1.25
CA GLY A 205 -11.42 18.42 0.24
C GLY A 205 -10.15 17.69 0.69
N ALA A 206 -10.31 16.48 1.29
CA ALA A 206 -9.20 15.58 1.55
C ALA A 206 -8.22 15.55 0.38
N GLU A 207 -8.75 15.59 -0.84
CA GLU A 207 -8.00 15.64 -2.07
C GLU A 207 -7.19 16.94 -2.22
N ALA A 208 -7.76 18.10 -1.95
CA ALA A 208 -7.05 19.38 -2.09
C ALA A 208 -5.88 19.54 -1.11
N VAL A 209 -6.02 19.02 0.13
CA VAL A 209 -4.91 18.98 1.09
C VAL A 209 -3.86 17.98 0.66
N ALA A 210 -4.28 16.79 0.19
CA ALA A 210 -3.38 15.81 -0.35
C ALA A 210 -2.63 16.35 -1.57
N ASP A 211 -3.30 17.02 -2.52
CA ASP A 211 -2.67 17.59 -3.71
C ASP A 211 -1.58 18.61 -3.38
N LYS A 212 -1.78 19.37 -2.34
CA LYS A 212 -0.81 20.38 -1.91
C LYS A 212 0.41 19.77 -1.23
N LYS A 213 0.23 18.77 -0.37
CA LYS A 213 1.31 18.20 0.47
C LYS A 213 1.90 16.92 -0.11
N TYR A 214 1.06 16.12 -0.74
CA TYR A 214 1.40 14.79 -1.28
C TYR A 214 0.83 14.67 -2.70
N PRO A 215 1.40 15.36 -3.70
CA PRO A 215 0.86 15.34 -5.06
C PRO A 215 0.84 13.92 -5.62
N LYS A 216 -0.19 13.60 -6.42
CA LYS A 216 -0.23 12.35 -7.19
C LYS A 216 1.00 12.30 -8.09
N ILE A 217 1.73 11.20 -8.07
CA ILE A 217 2.87 10.99 -8.96
C ILE A 217 2.32 10.66 -10.34
N PRO A 218 2.64 11.47 -11.37
CA PRO A 218 2.06 11.30 -12.69
C PRO A 218 2.50 9.99 -13.36
N ALA A 219 1.75 9.58 -14.37
CA ALA A 219 2.15 8.49 -15.24
C ALA A 219 3.49 8.77 -15.96
N GLY A 220 4.25 7.70 -16.22
CA GLY A 220 5.53 7.76 -16.93
C GLY A 220 6.74 8.14 -16.09
N GLU A 221 6.57 8.42 -14.80
CA GLU A 221 7.67 8.90 -13.95
C GLU A 221 8.72 7.84 -13.63
N PHE A 222 8.34 6.59 -13.43
CA PHE A 222 9.30 5.51 -13.18
C PHE A 222 8.86 4.21 -13.84
N ILE A 223 8.91 4.19 -15.15
CA ILE A 223 8.45 3.07 -15.97
C ILE A 223 9.25 1.78 -15.78
N GLU A 224 10.43 1.86 -15.18
CA GLU A 224 11.25 0.72 -14.79
C GLU A 224 10.54 -0.21 -13.79
N LEU A 225 9.63 0.34 -12.98
CA LEU A 225 8.79 -0.44 -12.07
C LEU A 225 7.76 -1.31 -12.79
N LEU A 226 7.40 -0.96 -14.02
CA LEU A 226 6.27 -1.57 -14.73
C LEU A 226 6.69 -2.81 -15.51
N THR A 227 5.84 -3.82 -15.54
CA THR A 227 6.00 -4.95 -16.47
C THR A 227 5.70 -4.52 -17.92
N PRO A 228 6.22 -5.26 -18.92
CA PRO A 228 5.88 -5.00 -20.32
C PRO A 228 4.36 -5.03 -20.61
N ALA A 229 3.61 -5.85 -19.88
CA ALA A 229 2.17 -5.94 -20.03
C ALA A 229 1.45 -4.65 -19.60
N VAL A 230 1.80 -4.10 -18.44
CA VAL A 230 1.27 -2.81 -17.95
C VAL A 230 1.68 -1.68 -18.88
N LYS A 231 2.96 -1.59 -19.28
CA LYS A 231 3.46 -0.60 -20.24
C LYS A 231 2.67 -0.62 -21.55
N LYS A 232 2.42 -1.80 -22.11
CA LYS A 232 1.70 -1.93 -23.40
C LYS A 232 0.26 -1.47 -23.32
N THR A 233 -0.42 -1.72 -22.20
CA THR A 233 -1.80 -1.29 -21.99
C THR A 233 -1.87 0.23 -21.91
N PHE A 234 -0.96 0.83 -21.19
CA PHE A 234 -0.91 2.27 -20.97
C PHE A 234 -0.51 3.04 -22.24
N LEU A 235 0.57 2.61 -22.93
CA LEU A 235 1.08 3.27 -24.14
C LEU A 235 0.16 3.18 -25.37
N LYS A 236 -0.90 2.39 -25.32
CA LYS A 236 -1.92 2.36 -26.38
C LYS A 236 -2.94 3.49 -26.26
N ASN A 237 -3.02 4.14 -25.11
CA ASN A 237 -3.99 5.18 -24.79
C ASN A 237 -3.37 6.59 -24.85
N PHE A 238 -2.11 6.69 -25.22
CA PHE A 238 -1.33 7.91 -25.51
C PHE A 238 -0.64 7.79 -26.87
#